data_c09e02d1cd537db671e61a109d010775
#
_entry.id   c09e02d1cd537db671e61a109d010775
#
_cell.length_a   1.000
_cell.length_b   1.000
_cell.length_c   1.000
_cell.angle_alpha   90.00
_cell.angle_beta   90.00
_cell.angle_gamma   90.00
#
_symmetry.space_group_name_H-M   'P 1'
#
loop_
_entity.id
_entity.type
_entity.pdbx_description
1 polymer ?
#
loop_
_entity_poly.entity_id
_entity_poly.type
_entity_poly.pdbx_seq_one_letter_code
_entity_poly.pdbx_strand_id
1 'polypeptide(L)'
;GGQGAPLVPAFHEALFEEQPGNRAVLNVGGFSNLSLIEPGKAVSGFDCGPGNVLLDAWIHQQRGDNYDRDGQWAASGKVEPALLRALLSDPFFVTQGPKSTGREVFNLPWLTQHLSRLTAFAAQDVQATLLELTALTIVESLQQAQSATRELLVCGGGAHNLALMARLASLLPDATVSSTGAYGVDPDWVEAMAFAWLAHCCLEGIAANRPSVTGARGLRVLGDIYPARPYTESRPATRPTTQWECAALDLEST
;
A
#
# COMPACT_ATOMS: atom_id res chain seq x y z
N GLY A 1 19.54 -0.37 -15.34
CA GLY A 1 18.87 0.85 -14.90
C GLY A 1 17.47 0.52 -14.44
N GLY A 2 16.94 1.35 -13.62
CA GLY A 2 15.67 1.19 -12.95
C GLY A 2 15.86 1.09 -11.42
N GLN A 3 14.75 1.29 -10.69
CA GLN A 3 14.70 1.18 -9.22
C GLN A 3 14.42 -0.27 -8.82
N GLY A 4 14.93 -0.69 -7.65
CA GLY A 4 14.71 -2.03 -7.11
C GLY A 4 13.30 -2.24 -6.51
N ALA A 5 12.51 -1.16 -6.38
CA ALA A 5 11.16 -1.15 -5.82
C ALA A 5 10.36 -0.01 -6.51
N PRO A 6 9.01 -0.03 -6.39
CA PRO A 6 8.19 -1.09 -5.81
C PRO A 6 8.00 -2.29 -6.77
N LEU A 7 7.88 -3.51 -6.22
CA LEU A 7 7.66 -4.74 -7.00
C LEU A 7 6.22 -5.26 -6.88
N VAL A 8 5.54 -4.91 -5.81
CA VAL A 8 4.17 -5.35 -5.50
C VAL A 8 3.14 -4.97 -6.57
N PRO A 9 3.24 -3.84 -7.30
CA PRO A 9 2.30 -3.51 -8.37
C PRO A 9 2.19 -4.58 -9.47
N ALA A 10 3.26 -5.32 -9.76
CA ALA A 10 3.22 -6.43 -10.69
C ALA A 10 2.34 -7.60 -10.19
N PHE A 11 2.37 -7.86 -8.89
CA PHE A 11 1.50 -8.85 -8.26
C PHE A 11 0.04 -8.39 -8.22
N HIS A 12 -0.20 -7.11 -7.89
CA HIS A 12 -1.55 -6.55 -7.92
C HIS A 12 -2.17 -6.63 -9.33
N GLU A 13 -1.39 -6.35 -10.37
CA GLU A 13 -1.82 -6.54 -11.76
C GLU A 13 -2.22 -8.00 -12.00
N ALA A 14 -1.34 -8.96 -11.70
CA ALA A 14 -1.60 -10.39 -11.89
C ALA A 14 -2.84 -10.89 -11.10
N LEU A 15 -3.14 -10.26 -9.96
CA LEU A 15 -4.27 -10.67 -9.11
C LEU A 15 -5.60 -10.07 -9.55
N PHE A 16 -5.59 -8.86 -10.12
CA PHE A 16 -6.81 -8.08 -10.36
C PHE A 16 -7.02 -7.63 -11.82
N GLU A 17 -6.11 -7.97 -12.77
CA GLU A 17 -6.16 -7.50 -14.15
C GLU A 17 -7.44 -7.95 -14.89
N GLU A 18 -7.94 -9.13 -14.62
CA GLU A 18 -9.12 -9.70 -15.31
C GLU A 18 -10.44 -9.02 -14.93
N GLN A 19 -10.44 -8.17 -13.92
CA GLN A 19 -11.65 -7.50 -13.45
C GLN A 19 -11.91 -6.23 -14.26
N PRO A 20 -13.16 -5.96 -14.69
CA PRO A 20 -13.47 -4.80 -15.50
C PRO A 20 -13.39 -3.49 -14.71
N GLY A 21 -12.98 -2.41 -15.39
CA GLY A 21 -12.97 -1.04 -14.84
C GLY A 21 -11.64 -0.62 -14.22
N ASN A 22 -11.52 0.69 -13.99
CA ASN A 22 -10.34 1.28 -13.38
C ASN A 22 -10.33 0.99 -11.88
N ARG A 23 -9.27 0.35 -11.44
CA ARG A 23 -9.08 -0.08 -10.04
C ARG A 23 -7.77 0.48 -9.51
N ALA A 24 -7.75 0.78 -8.24
CA ALA A 24 -6.53 1.05 -7.50
C ALA A 24 -6.41 0.08 -6.32
N VAL A 25 -5.21 -0.43 -6.08
CA VAL A 25 -4.88 -1.16 -4.86
C VAL A 25 -4.01 -0.25 -4.00
N LEU A 26 -4.48 0.03 -2.79
CA LEU A 26 -3.83 0.86 -1.80
C LEU A 26 -3.28 -0.02 -0.69
N ASN A 27 -1.98 -0.05 -0.54
CA ASN A 27 -1.36 -0.63 0.65
C ASN A 27 -1.14 0.47 1.69
N VAL A 28 -1.70 0.30 2.89
CA VAL A 28 -1.49 1.18 4.05
C VAL A 28 -0.75 0.42 5.12
N GLY A 29 0.57 0.40 4.98
CA GLY A 29 1.51 -0.01 6.02
C GLY A 29 1.99 1.19 6.84
N GLY A 30 3.27 1.25 7.21
CA GLY A 30 3.86 2.47 7.78
C GLY A 30 3.78 3.65 6.81
N PHE A 31 3.96 3.38 5.53
CA PHE A 31 3.74 4.29 4.40
C PHE A 31 2.60 3.77 3.54
N SER A 32 1.95 4.68 2.81
CA SER A 32 0.89 4.35 1.87
C SER A 32 1.40 4.40 0.44
N ASN A 33 1.05 3.39 -0.35
CA ASN A 33 1.38 3.32 -1.77
C ASN A 33 0.20 2.80 -2.59
N LEU A 34 0.13 3.27 -3.83
CA LEU A 34 -0.91 2.93 -4.79
C LEU A 34 -0.33 2.06 -5.92
N SER A 35 -1.12 1.10 -6.36
CA SER A 35 -0.98 0.43 -7.65
C SER A 35 -2.22 0.73 -8.47
N LEU A 36 -2.04 1.30 -9.66
CA LEU A 36 -3.14 1.70 -10.55
C LEU A 36 -3.27 0.68 -11.66
N ILE A 37 -4.43 0.05 -11.75
CA ILE A 37 -4.77 -0.97 -12.74
C ILE A 37 -5.87 -0.41 -13.63
N GLU A 38 -5.56 -0.24 -14.91
CA GLU A 38 -6.46 0.27 -15.92
C GLU A 38 -6.47 -0.70 -17.11
N PRO A 39 -7.64 -1.19 -17.55
CA PRO A 39 -7.72 -2.14 -18.66
C PRO A 39 -6.97 -1.65 -19.90
N GLY A 40 -6.07 -2.48 -20.42
CA GLY A 40 -5.28 -2.16 -21.61
C GLY A 40 -4.11 -1.21 -21.40
N LYS A 41 -3.83 -0.79 -20.17
CA LYS A 41 -2.64 0.00 -19.83
C LYS A 41 -1.71 -0.79 -18.91
N ALA A 42 -0.42 -0.49 -18.98
CA ALA A 42 0.54 -1.05 -18.06
C ALA A 42 0.28 -0.51 -16.64
N VAL A 43 0.38 -1.39 -15.64
CA VAL A 43 0.26 -1.01 -14.23
C VAL A 43 1.27 0.08 -13.89
N SER A 44 0.86 1.03 -13.06
CA SER A 44 1.74 2.03 -12.47
C SER A 44 1.62 2.02 -10.95
N GLY A 45 2.59 2.59 -10.24
CA GLY A 45 2.55 2.62 -8.78
C GLY A 45 3.57 3.60 -8.20
N PHE A 46 3.21 4.17 -7.04
CA PHE A 46 4.03 5.17 -6.33
C PHE A 46 3.57 5.33 -4.88
N ASP A 47 4.43 5.96 -4.07
CA ASP A 47 4.12 6.28 -2.68
C ASP A 47 3.27 7.55 -2.58
N CYS A 48 2.25 7.52 -1.71
CA CYS A 48 1.38 8.67 -1.45
C CYS A 48 1.88 9.54 -0.28
N GLY A 49 2.54 8.91 0.70
CA GLY A 49 3.01 9.57 1.91
C GLY A 49 2.97 8.67 3.15
N PRO A 50 2.92 9.25 4.36
CA PRO A 50 2.78 8.48 5.58
C PRO A 50 1.44 7.73 5.60
N GLY A 51 1.49 6.45 5.96
CA GLY A 51 0.34 5.64 6.31
C GLY A 51 0.13 5.66 7.83
N ASN A 52 0.44 4.52 8.48
CA ASN A 52 0.32 4.41 9.93
C ASN A 52 1.53 4.95 10.72
N VAL A 53 2.67 5.23 10.06
CA VAL A 53 3.94 5.55 10.75
C VAL A 53 3.83 6.72 11.73
N LEU A 54 3.10 7.78 11.37
CA LEU A 54 2.91 8.94 12.24
C LEU A 54 1.82 8.69 13.28
N LEU A 55 0.75 8.01 12.89
CA LEU A 55 -0.36 7.62 13.78
C LEU A 55 0.14 6.74 14.93
N ASP A 56 0.91 5.69 14.59
CA ASP A 56 1.46 4.75 15.56
C ASP A 56 2.51 5.41 16.46
N ALA A 57 3.39 6.22 15.87
CA ALA A 57 4.40 6.94 16.65
C ALA A 57 3.77 7.93 17.63
N TRP A 58 2.71 8.63 17.22
CA TRP A 58 2.04 9.61 18.07
C TRP A 58 1.25 8.95 19.21
N ILE A 59 0.43 7.93 18.92
CA ILE A 59 -0.31 7.23 19.97
C ILE A 59 0.65 6.53 20.94
N HIS A 60 1.74 5.96 20.44
CA HIS A 60 2.75 5.34 21.30
C HIS A 60 3.37 6.37 22.27
N GLN A 61 3.72 7.55 21.77
CA GLN A 61 4.27 8.62 22.61
C GLN A 61 3.26 9.12 23.65
N GLN A 62 1.98 9.23 23.30
CA GLN A 62 0.97 9.84 24.17
C GLN A 62 0.32 8.86 25.14
N ARG A 63 0.18 7.58 24.76
CA ARG A 63 -0.60 6.58 25.49
C ARG A 63 0.16 5.28 25.76
N GLY A 64 1.28 5.05 25.09
CA GLY A 64 2.02 3.79 25.17
C GLY A 64 1.40 2.65 24.33
N ASP A 65 0.31 2.90 23.61
CA ASP A 65 -0.33 1.93 22.72
C ASP A 65 0.49 1.78 21.44
N ASN A 66 0.49 0.58 20.82
CA ASN A 66 1.25 0.34 19.60
C ASN A 66 0.58 0.90 18.34
N TYR A 67 -0.75 1.00 18.34
CA TYR A 67 -1.57 1.55 17.24
C TYR A 67 -2.95 1.96 17.75
N ASP A 68 -3.63 2.80 16.97
CA ASP A 68 -5.01 3.25 17.22
C ASP A 68 -6.01 2.22 16.70
N ARG A 69 -6.52 1.37 17.61
CA ARG A 69 -7.47 0.30 17.25
C ARG A 69 -8.72 0.91 16.60
N ASP A 70 -9.04 0.43 15.37
CA ASP A 70 -10.17 0.89 14.57
C ASP A 70 -10.19 2.40 14.28
N GLY A 71 -9.13 3.14 14.63
CA GLY A 71 -9.07 4.59 14.54
C GLY A 71 -9.94 5.32 15.57
N GLN A 72 -10.28 4.65 16.68
CA GLN A 72 -11.23 5.18 17.67
C GLN A 72 -10.72 6.43 18.37
N TRP A 73 -9.41 6.50 18.64
CA TRP A 73 -8.83 7.67 19.27
C TRP A 73 -8.80 8.87 18.32
N ALA A 74 -8.41 8.67 17.07
CA ALA A 74 -8.52 9.69 16.02
C ALA A 74 -9.96 10.17 15.84
N ALA A 75 -10.94 9.25 15.83
CA ALA A 75 -12.36 9.57 15.71
C ALA A 75 -12.90 10.37 16.91
N SER A 76 -12.26 10.31 18.08
CA SER A 76 -12.62 11.12 19.25
C SER A 76 -12.10 12.56 19.23
N GLY A 77 -11.15 12.84 18.34
CA GLY A 77 -10.54 14.17 18.17
C GLY A 77 -11.20 14.99 17.06
N LYS A 78 -10.67 16.19 16.87
CA LYS A 78 -11.07 17.10 15.79
C LYS A 78 -9.85 17.39 14.91
N VAL A 79 -10.09 17.43 13.60
CA VAL A 79 -9.04 17.88 12.67
C VAL A 79 -8.71 19.35 12.93
N GLU A 80 -7.44 19.63 13.13
CA GLU A 80 -6.91 20.97 13.35
C GLU A 80 -6.44 21.59 12.02
N PRO A 81 -7.18 22.52 11.41
CA PRO A 81 -6.88 23.03 10.07
C PRO A 81 -5.51 23.72 9.97
N ALA A 82 -5.04 24.33 11.05
CA ALA A 82 -3.74 24.99 11.07
C ALA A 82 -2.59 23.97 11.01
N LEU A 83 -2.72 22.88 11.78
CA LEU A 83 -1.76 21.77 11.77
C LEU A 83 -1.78 21.06 10.42
N LEU A 84 -2.97 20.70 9.91
CA LEU A 84 -3.10 20.00 8.64
C LEU A 84 -2.45 20.78 7.48
N ARG A 85 -2.70 22.10 7.39
CA ARG A 85 -2.04 22.96 6.39
C ARG A 85 -0.51 22.98 6.54
N ALA A 86 -0.01 23.02 7.77
CA ALA A 86 1.41 23.02 8.02
C ALA A 86 2.06 21.67 7.60
N LEU A 87 1.40 20.56 7.86
CA LEU A 87 1.86 19.22 7.44
C LEU A 87 1.82 19.05 5.92
N LEU A 88 0.73 19.45 5.27
CA LEU A 88 0.56 19.38 3.81
C LEU A 88 1.49 20.33 3.04
N SER A 89 2.14 21.31 3.71
CA SER A 89 3.11 22.19 3.08
C SER A 89 4.48 21.54 2.82
N ASP A 90 4.67 20.29 3.26
CA ASP A 90 5.91 19.55 2.99
C ASP A 90 6.11 19.38 1.47
N PRO A 91 7.33 19.66 0.94
CA PRO A 91 7.64 19.56 -0.48
C PRO A 91 7.33 18.18 -1.10
N PHE A 92 7.34 17.11 -0.32
CA PHE A 92 6.97 15.78 -0.79
C PHE A 92 5.57 15.75 -1.39
N PHE A 93 4.59 16.40 -0.78
CA PHE A 93 3.19 16.32 -1.23
C PHE A 93 2.93 17.11 -2.53
N VAL A 94 3.71 18.16 -2.80
CA VAL A 94 3.57 18.93 -4.04
C VAL A 94 4.37 18.36 -5.22
N THR A 95 5.29 17.41 -4.96
CA THR A 95 6.08 16.73 -5.99
C THR A 95 5.19 15.81 -6.81
N GLN A 96 5.18 15.98 -8.13
CA GLN A 96 4.44 15.14 -9.07
C GLN A 96 5.31 14.00 -9.64
N GLY A 97 4.65 12.92 -10.06
CA GLY A 97 5.28 11.76 -10.69
C GLY A 97 5.67 10.66 -9.70
N PRO A 98 6.41 9.65 -10.17
CA PRO A 98 6.90 8.57 -9.32
C PRO A 98 7.74 9.15 -8.17
N LYS A 99 7.30 8.93 -6.94
CA LYS A 99 8.00 9.38 -5.74
C LYS A 99 8.01 8.27 -4.71
N SER A 100 9.04 8.26 -3.90
CA SER A 100 9.23 7.31 -2.81
C SER A 100 9.57 8.06 -1.54
N THR A 101 9.14 7.54 -0.40
CA THR A 101 9.40 8.12 0.91
C THR A 101 9.63 7.03 1.96
N GLY A 102 10.14 7.44 3.12
CA GLY A 102 10.47 6.52 4.18
C GLY A 102 10.55 7.19 5.55
N ARG A 103 10.94 6.40 6.55
CA ARG A 103 11.06 6.86 7.94
C ARG A 103 12.10 7.96 8.15
N GLU A 104 13.01 8.14 7.18
CA GLU A 104 13.98 9.22 7.16
C GLU A 104 13.33 10.60 6.94
N VAL A 105 12.16 10.63 6.26
CA VAL A 105 11.39 11.86 5.99
C VAL A 105 10.29 12.01 7.03
N PHE A 106 9.35 11.06 7.10
CA PHE A 106 8.18 11.16 7.98
C PHE A 106 8.40 10.34 9.26
N ASN A 107 8.60 11.06 10.35
CA ASN A 107 8.90 10.51 11.67
C ASN A 107 8.41 11.43 12.79
N LEU A 108 8.55 11.01 14.02
CA LEU A 108 8.13 11.81 15.18
C LEU A 108 8.88 13.16 15.31
N PRO A 109 10.20 13.26 15.07
CA PRO A 109 10.89 14.54 15.00
C PRO A 109 10.30 15.50 13.96
N TRP A 110 9.96 15.04 12.76
CA TRP A 110 9.29 15.84 11.74
C TRP A 110 7.95 16.40 12.26
N LEU A 111 7.10 15.56 12.85
CA LEU A 111 5.83 15.97 13.43
C LEU A 111 6.05 17.00 14.55
N THR A 112 6.97 16.72 15.47
CA THR A 112 7.28 17.61 16.60
C THR A 112 7.76 18.98 16.14
N GLN A 113 8.54 19.05 15.05
CA GLN A 113 8.98 20.32 14.47
C GLN A 113 7.79 21.16 13.99
N HIS A 114 6.79 20.55 13.35
CA HIS A 114 5.58 21.26 12.94
C HIS A 114 4.75 21.72 14.14
N LEU A 115 4.56 20.84 15.13
CA LEU A 115 3.82 21.17 16.36
C LEU A 115 4.46 22.31 17.14
N SER A 116 5.80 22.40 17.21
CA SER A 116 6.51 23.44 17.95
C SER A 116 6.31 24.86 17.43
N ARG A 117 5.84 24.99 16.19
CA ARG A 117 5.58 26.28 15.52
C ARG A 117 4.13 26.76 15.67
N LEU A 118 3.29 25.97 16.32
CA LEU A 118 1.85 26.21 16.44
C LEU A 118 1.45 26.27 17.93
N THR A 119 0.22 26.67 18.19
CA THR A 119 -0.38 26.57 19.53
C THR A 119 -0.53 25.10 19.94
N ALA A 120 -0.54 24.83 21.23
CA ALA A 120 -0.75 23.47 21.74
C ALA A 120 -2.14 22.95 21.34
N PHE A 121 -2.19 21.71 20.86
CA PHE A 121 -3.40 20.97 20.54
C PHE A 121 -3.63 19.84 21.53
N ALA A 122 -4.86 19.38 21.68
CA ALA A 122 -5.14 18.16 22.41
C ALA A 122 -4.56 16.95 21.62
N ALA A 123 -4.06 15.95 22.34
CA ALA A 123 -3.35 14.85 21.71
C ALA A 123 -4.23 14.05 20.74
N GLN A 124 -5.52 13.87 21.04
CA GLN A 124 -6.48 13.23 20.14
C GLN A 124 -6.76 14.07 18.87
N ASP A 125 -6.65 15.41 18.96
CA ASP A 125 -6.87 16.28 17.79
C ASP A 125 -5.68 16.20 16.83
N VAL A 126 -4.46 16.03 17.36
CA VAL A 126 -3.29 15.71 16.54
C VAL A 126 -3.47 14.37 15.86
N GLN A 127 -3.94 13.33 16.58
CA GLN A 127 -4.21 12.01 15.98
C GLN A 127 -5.25 12.08 14.87
N ALA A 128 -6.36 12.81 15.09
CA ALA A 128 -7.39 13.05 14.08
C ALA A 128 -6.82 13.77 12.84
N THR A 129 -5.94 14.75 13.06
CA THR A 129 -5.30 15.50 11.98
C THR A 129 -4.31 14.63 11.18
N LEU A 130 -3.60 13.71 11.83
CA LEU A 130 -2.72 12.75 11.16
C LEU A 130 -3.51 11.75 10.33
N LEU A 131 -4.66 11.27 10.80
CA LEU A 131 -5.55 10.42 10.03
C LEU A 131 -6.07 11.15 8.79
N GLU A 132 -6.49 12.40 8.95
CA GLU A 132 -6.93 13.25 7.83
C GLU A 132 -5.80 13.49 6.83
N LEU A 133 -4.58 13.76 7.28
CA LEU A 133 -3.39 13.89 6.43
C LEU A 133 -3.21 12.63 5.56
N THR A 134 -3.22 11.45 6.19
CA THR A 134 -3.09 10.17 5.49
C THR A 134 -4.20 10.00 4.45
N ALA A 135 -5.45 10.24 4.81
CA ALA A 135 -6.57 10.08 3.89
C ALA A 135 -6.50 11.05 2.70
N LEU A 136 -6.22 12.34 2.96
CA LEU A 136 -6.15 13.35 1.90
C LEU A 136 -5.00 13.09 0.93
N THR A 137 -3.80 12.78 1.43
CA THR A 137 -2.63 12.54 0.57
C THR A 137 -2.82 11.32 -0.33
N ILE A 138 -3.52 10.29 0.15
CA ILE A 138 -3.90 9.12 -0.65
C ILE A 138 -4.88 9.53 -1.75
N VAL A 139 -5.97 10.22 -1.38
CA VAL A 139 -7.04 10.58 -2.32
C VAL A 139 -6.56 11.57 -3.38
N GLU A 140 -5.81 12.60 -2.98
CA GLU A 140 -5.22 13.55 -3.92
C GLU A 140 -4.27 12.87 -4.90
N SER A 141 -3.41 11.97 -4.41
CA SER A 141 -2.50 11.20 -5.26
C SER A 141 -3.26 10.31 -6.24
N LEU A 142 -4.34 9.64 -5.79
CA LEU A 142 -5.19 8.80 -6.63
C LEU A 142 -5.90 9.63 -7.70
N GLN A 143 -6.54 10.74 -7.32
CA GLN A 143 -7.28 11.59 -8.25
C GLN A 143 -6.39 12.24 -9.30
N GLN A 144 -5.16 12.62 -8.93
CA GLN A 144 -4.18 13.16 -9.88
C GLN A 144 -3.73 12.13 -10.90
N ALA A 145 -3.56 10.87 -10.48
CA ALA A 145 -3.02 9.81 -11.34
C ALA A 145 -4.11 9.02 -12.09
N GLN A 146 -5.26 8.80 -11.49
CA GLN A 146 -6.38 8.02 -12.06
C GLN A 146 -7.73 8.55 -11.54
N SER A 147 -8.19 9.69 -12.08
CA SER A 147 -9.44 10.33 -11.65
C SER A 147 -10.72 9.50 -11.91
N ALA A 148 -10.66 8.53 -12.82
CA ALA A 148 -11.78 7.65 -13.16
C ALA A 148 -11.79 6.32 -12.39
N THR A 149 -11.10 6.24 -11.26
CA THR A 149 -11.12 5.07 -10.38
C THR A 149 -12.54 4.75 -9.93
N ARG A 150 -12.95 3.48 -10.08
CA ARG A 150 -14.26 2.99 -9.65
C ARG A 150 -14.20 2.15 -8.39
N GLU A 151 -13.01 1.65 -8.10
CA GLU A 151 -12.79 0.79 -6.95
C GLU A 151 -11.41 1.03 -6.34
N LEU A 152 -11.37 1.22 -5.02
CA LEU A 152 -10.16 1.31 -4.21
C LEU A 152 -10.13 0.11 -3.25
N LEU A 153 -9.22 -0.82 -3.50
CA LEU A 153 -8.98 -1.98 -2.65
C LEU A 153 -7.85 -1.68 -1.67
N VAL A 154 -8.15 -1.77 -0.39
CA VAL A 154 -7.18 -1.43 0.68
C VAL A 154 -6.61 -2.70 1.29
N CYS A 155 -5.28 -2.76 1.43
CA CYS A 155 -4.56 -3.82 2.13
C CYS A 155 -3.54 -3.24 3.13
N GLY A 156 -2.88 -4.13 3.88
CA GLY A 156 -2.01 -3.77 5.00
C GLY A 156 -2.79 -3.37 6.24
N GLY A 157 -2.08 -3.06 7.32
CA GLY A 157 -2.68 -2.77 8.63
C GLY A 157 -3.70 -1.64 8.65
N GLY A 158 -3.59 -0.68 7.71
CA GLY A 158 -4.56 0.42 7.58
C GLY A 158 -5.96 -0.03 7.13
N ALA A 159 -6.11 -1.21 6.52
CA ALA A 159 -7.40 -1.77 6.16
C ALA A 159 -8.28 -2.08 7.40
N HIS A 160 -7.66 -2.26 8.56
CA HIS A 160 -8.35 -2.47 9.84
C HIS A 160 -8.71 -1.17 10.56
N ASN A 161 -8.20 -0.02 10.10
CA ASN A 161 -8.55 1.26 10.67
C ASN A 161 -9.89 1.75 10.11
N LEU A 162 -10.98 1.46 10.82
CA LEU A 162 -12.34 1.75 10.37
C LEU A 162 -12.58 3.25 10.14
N ALA A 163 -11.95 4.12 10.94
CA ALA A 163 -12.06 5.56 10.76
C ALA A 163 -11.38 6.01 9.44
N LEU A 164 -10.20 5.46 9.12
CA LEU A 164 -9.52 5.71 7.86
C LEU A 164 -10.34 5.21 6.67
N MET A 165 -10.85 3.98 6.73
CA MET A 165 -11.69 3.38 5.68
C MET A 165 -12.94 4.23 5.41
N ALA A 166 -13.64 4.63 6.46
CA ALA A 166 -14.80 5.51 6.36
C ALA A 166 -14.45 6.88 5.76
N ARG A 167 -13.28 7.43 6.13
CA ARG A 167 -12.82 8.72 5.61
C ARG A 167 -12.48 8.64 4.12
N LEU A 168 -11.77 7.59 3.69
CA LEU A 168 -11.47 7.33 2.28
C LEU A 168 -12.76 7.20 1.45
N ALA A 169 -13.74 6.44 1.93
CA ALA A 169 -15.04 6.30 1.27
C ALA A 169 -15.79 7.64 1.18
N SER A 170 -15.74 8.48 2.21
CA SER A 170 -16.34 9.81 2.20
C SER A 170 -15.69 10.76 1.19
N LEU A 171 -14.36 10.63 0.96
CA LEU A 171 -13.61 11.45 0.02
C LEU A 171 -13.72 10.97 -1.43
N LEU A 172 -14.15 9.72 -1.64
CA LEU A 172 -14.28 9.07 -2.95
C LEU A 172 -15.72 8.60 -3.19
N PRO A 173 -16.71 9.50 -3.26
CA PRO A 173 -18.14 9.15 -3.34
C PRO A 173 -18.49 8.37 -4.63
N ASP A 174 -17.69 8.50 -5.69
CA ASP A 174 -17.90 7.83 -6.99
C ASP A 174 -17.16 6.50 -7.11
N ALA A 175 -16.41 6.08 -6.07
CA ALA A 175 -15.67 4.83 -6.03
C ALA A 175 -16.10 3.96 -4.85
N THR A 176 -16.11 2.65 -5.06
CA THR A 176 -16.27 1.69 -3.96
C THR A 176 -14.94 1.54 -3.22
N VAL A 177 -14.93 1.78 -1.91
CA VAL A 177 -13.76 1.55 -1.05
C VAL A 177 -14.00 0.31 -0.19
N SER A 178 -13.16 -0.69 -0.34
CA SER A 178 -13.24 -1.95 0.42
C SER A 178 -11.84 -2.51 0.70
N SER A 179 -11.73 -3.50 1.59
CA SER A 179 -10.47 -4.22 1.74
C SER A 179 -10.31 -5.27 0.63
N THR A 180 -9.10 -5.75 0.40
CA THR A 180 -8.80 -6.88 -0.51
C THR A 180 -9.54 -8.16 -0.10
N GLY A 181 -10.01 -8.24 1.15
CA GLY A 181 -10.89 -9.30 1.65
C GLY A 181 -12.19 -9.47 0.85
N ALA A 182 -12.69 -8.41 0.20
CA ALA A 182 -13.85 -8.49 -0.70
C ALA A 182 -13.61 -9.42 -1.90
N TYR A 183 -12.35 -9.67 -2.24
CA TYR A 183 -11.90 -10.60 -3.30
C TYR A 183 -11.26 -11.88 -2.74
N GLY A 184 -11.50 -12.20 -1.46
CA GLY A 184 -10.94 -13.39 -0.82
C GLY A 184 -9.44 -13.31 -0.49
N VAL A 185 -8.85 -12.11 -0.59
CA VAL A 185 -7.43 -11.87 -0.27
C VAL A 185 -7.34 -11.10 1.04
N ASP A 186 -6.94 -11.77 2.10
CA ASP A 186 -6.75 -11.15 3.40
C ASP A 186 -5.77 -9.97 3.30
N PRO A 187 -6.14 -8.76 3.79
CA PRO A 187 -5.32 -7.56 3.67
C PRO A 187 -3.93 -7.68 4.33
N ASP A 188 -3.77 -8.52 5.35
CA ASP A 188 -2.51 -8.72 6.04
C ASP A 188 -1.55 -9.67 5.30
N TRP A 189 -2.07 -10.46 4.35
CA TRP A 189 -1.29 -11.46 3.63
C TRP A 189 -0.86 -11.04 2.21
N VAL A 190 -1.33 -9.90 1.72
CA VAL A 190 -1.04 -9.43 0.35
C VAL A 190 0.47 -9.36 0.07
N GLU A 191 1.25 -8.82 1.00
CA GLU A 191 2.71 -8.73 0.83
C GLU A 191 3.38 -10.11 0.84
N ALA A 192 2.99 -10.99 1.76
CA ALA A 192 3.50 -12.36 1.79
C ALA A 192 3.15 -13.13 0.53
N MET A 193 1.93 -12.97 0.01
CA MET A 193 1.50 -13.56 -1.27
C MET A 193 2.29 -12.99 -2.44
N ALA A 194 2.58 -11.68 -2.45
CA ALA A 194 3.40 -11.06 -3.48
C ALA A 194 4.81 -11.66 -3.52
N PHE A 195 5.45 -11.86 -2.38
CA PHE A 195 6.78 -12.50 -2.32
C PHE A 195 6.73 -13.98 -2.71
N ALA A 196 5.68 -14.71 -2.34
CA ALA A 196 5.49 -16.10 -2.79
C ALA A 196 5.32 -16.17 -4.32
N TRP A 197 4.52 -15.23 -4.90
CA TRP A 197 4.35 -15.12 -6.34
C TRP A 197 5.65 -14.76 -7.06
N LEU A 198 6.44 -13.82 -6.52
CA LEU A 198 7.76 -13.46 -7.06
C LEU A 198 8.73 -14.66 -7.04
N ALA A 199 8.72 -15.46 -5.97
CA ALA A 199 9.51 -16.68 -5.88
C ALA A 199 9.07 -17.71 -6.93
N HIS A 200 7.77 -17.91 -7.13
CA HIS A 200 7.23 -18.76 -8.19
C HIS A 200 7.69 -18.25 -9.58
N CYS A 201 7.55 -16.97 -9.86
CA CYS A 201 8.02 -16.38 -11.12
C CYS A 201 9.52 -16.62 -11.35
N CYS A 202 10.34 -16.52 -10.29
CA CYS A 202 11.77 -16.80 -10.38
C CYS A 202 12.04 -18.26 -10.76
N LEU A 203 11.35 -19.22 -10.14
CA LEU A 203 11.49 -20.64 -10.41
C LEU A 203 11.06 -21.02 -11.83
N GLU A 204 10.01 -20.40 -12.34
CA GLU A 204 9.46 -20.66 -13.67
C GLU A 204 10.11 -19.80 -14.78
N GLY A 205 11.05 -18.93 -14.44
CA GLY A 205 11.71 -18.05 -15.41
C GLY A 205 10.80 -16.96 -15.98
N ILE A 206 9.74 -16.58 -15.24
CA ILE A 206 8.77 -15.57 -15.62
C ILE A 206 9.27 -14.19 -15.18
N ALA A 207 9.23 -13.22 -16.11
CA ALA A 207 9.59 -11.83 -15.79
C ALA A 207 8.50 -11.19 -14.90
N ALA A 208 8.88 -10.81 -13.68
CA ALA A 208 7.96 -10.30 -12.66
C ALA A 208 8.13 -8.81 -12.35
N ASN A 209 9.09 -8.11 -12.98
CA ASN A 209 9.16 -6.66 -12.88
C ASN A 209 8.21 -5.98 -13.87
N ARG A 210 7.83 -4.74 -13.56
CA ARG A 210 7.11 -3.86 -14.47
C ARG A 210 7.94 -2.61 -14.74
N PRO A 211 8.48 -2.43 -15.97
CA PRO A 211 9.25 -1.24 -16.34
C PRO A 211 8.50 0.07 -16.14
N SER A 212 7.19 0.07 -16.33
CA SER A 212 6.30 1.20 -16.07
C SER A 212 6.31 1.68 -14.61
N VAL A 213 6.63 0.79 -13.68
CA VAL A 213 6.70 1.08 -12.24
C VAL A 213 8.13 1.41 -11.81
N THR A 214 9.10 0.58 -12.25
CA THR A 214 10.48 0.66 -11.76
C THR A 214 11.41 1.53 -12.61
N GLY A 215 10.98 1.93 -13.80
CA GLY A 215 11.83 2.64 -14.77
C GLY A 215 12.94 1.74 -15.36
N ALA A 216 12.85 0.42 -15.19
CA ALA A 216 13.79 -0.53 -15.77
C ALA A 216 13.71 -0.53 -17.30
N ARG A 217 14.84 -0.80 -17.98
CA ARG A 217 14.90 -0.81 -19.45
C ARG A 217 14.16 -1.98 -20.13
N GLY A 218 13.69 -2.96 -19.37
CA GLY A 218 12.96 -4.10 -19.89
C GLY A 218 12.57 -5.11 -18.81
N LEU A 219 11.83 -6.11 -19.24
CA LEU A 219 11.38 -7.19 -18.40
C LEU A 219 12.55 -8.07 -17.93
N ARG A 220 12.51 -8.53 -16.67
CA ARG A 220 13.52 -9.39 -16.04
C ARG A 220 12.86 -10.40 -15.12
N VAL A 221 13.40 -11.59 -15.10
CA VAL A 221 13.21 -12.54 -14.00
C VAL A 221 13.90 -11.94 -12.79
N LEU A 222 13.21 -11.90 -11.66
CA LEU A 222 13.71 -11.33 -10.42
C LEU A 222 14.10 -12.42 -9.44
N GLY A 223 15.17 -12.17 -8.68
CA GLY A 223 15.70 -13.08 -7.68
C GLY A 223 16.80 -14.00 -8.21
N ASP A 224 17.49 -14.64 -7.28
CA ASP A 224 18.52 -15.64 -7.52
C ASP A 224 18.31 -16.83 -6.59
N ILE A 225 18.73 -18.02 -7.05
CA ILE A 225 18.63 -19.25 -6.28
C ILE A 225 20.02 -19.60 -5.76
N TYR A 226 20.18 -19.58 -4.43
CA TYR A 226 21.44 -19.94 -3.76
C TYR A 226 21.27 -21.31 -3.09
N PRO A 227 21.72 -22.42 -3.74
CA PRO A 227 21.61 -23.75 -3.14
C PRO A 227 22.55 -23.85 -1.93
N ALA A 228 22.07 -24.46 -0.84
CA ALA A 228 22.83 -24.65 0.40
C ALA A 228 24.06 -25.58 0.26
N ARG A 229 24.13 -26.38 -0.82
CA ARG A 229 25.25 -27.27 -1.15
C ARG A 229 25.46 -27.27 -2.66
N PRO A 230 26.70 -27.44 -3.16
CA PRO A 230 26.92 -27.67 -4.58
C PRO A 230 26.15 -28.93 -5.00
N TYR A 231 25.41 -28.80 -6.11
CA TYR A 231 24.63 -29.88 -6.69
C TYR A 231 25.60 -31.01 -7.10
N THR A 232 25.69 -32.06 -6.31
CA THR A 232 26.32 -33.29 -6.78
C THR A 232 25.29 -34.00 -7.65
N GLU A 233 25.60 -34.16 -8.93
CA GLU A 233 24.78 -34.82 -9.95
C GLU A 233 24.43 -36.26 -9.56
N SER A 234 23.40 -36.45 -8.74
CA SER A 234 22.84 -37.79 -8.50
C SER A 234 21.39 -37.74 -8.01
N ARG A 235 20.54 -36.99 -8.74
CA ARG A 235 19.10 -37.28 -8.74
C ARG A 235 18.51 -36.84 -10.09
N PRO A 236 17.87 -37.75 -10.84
CA PRO A 236 17.10 -37.34 -11.99
C PRO A 236 16.01 -36.40 -11.52
N ALA A 237 15.94 -35.22 -12.12
CA ALA A 237 14.88 -34.25 -11.88
C ALA A 237 13.55 -34.86 -12.32
N THR A 238 12.83 -35.45 -11.39
CA THR A 238 11.38 -35.60 -11.56
C THR A 238 10.79 -34.22 -11.34
N ARG A 239 10.47 -33.52 -12.42
CA ARG A 239 9.66 -32.30 -12.36
C ARG A 239 8.35 -32.66 -11.66
N PRO A 240 7.96 -31.99 -10.57
CA PRO A 240 6.59 -32.06 -10.12
C PRO A 240 5.74 -31.33 -11.17
N THR A 241 4.95 -32.08 -11.91
CA THR A 241 3.83 -31.52 -12.69
C THR A 241 2.75 -31.13 -11.68
N THR A 242 2.85 -29.97 -11.09
CA THR A 242 1.73 -29.35 -10.38
C THR A 242 1.19 -28.26 -11.26
N GLN A 243 0.14 -28.60 -12.02
CA GLN A 243 -0.83 -27.61 -12.46
C GLN A 243 -1.44 -27.00 -11.20
N TRP A 244 -1.15 -25.72 -10.97
CA TRP A 244 -1.96 -24.90 -10.07
C TRP A 244 -3.19 -24.47 -10.88
N GLU A 245 -4.19 -25.33 -10.94
CA GLU A 245 -5.55 -24.88 -11.21
C GLU A 245 -5.93 -24.00 -10.02
N CYS A 246 -6.31 -22.75 -10.30
CA CYS A 246 -7.05 -21.93 -9.35
C CYS A 246 -8.32 -22.72 -9.01
N ALA A 247 -8.29 -23.48 -7.94
CA ALA A 247 -9.49 -24.03 -7.36
C ALA A 247 -10.29 -22.84 -6.83
N ALA A 248 -11.27 -22.39 -7.60
CA ALA A 248 -12.41 -21.70 -7.05
C ALA A 248 -12.95 -22.60 -5.94
N LEU A 249 -12.81 -22.17 -4.70
CA LEU A 249 -13.47 -22.82 -3.57
C LEU A 249 -14.96 -22.58 -3.74
N ASP A 250 -15.63 -23.57 -4.32
CA ASP A 250 -17.09 -23.71 -4.24
C ASP A 250 -17.46 -23.82 -2.75
N LEU A 251 -17.86 -22.69 -2.17
CA LEU A 251 -18.62 -22.66 -0.93
C LEU A 251 -20.10 -22.77 -1.29
N GLU A 252 -20.53 -23.95 -1.70
CA GLU A 252 -21.93 -24.33 -1.61
C GLU A 252 -22.09 -25.47 -0.60
N SER A 253 -23.05 -25.21 0.31
CA SER A 253 -23.79 -26.13 1.18
C SER A 253 -23.07 -26.82 2.35
N THR A 254 -23.24 -26.30 3.57
CA THR A 254 -24.17 -26.85 4.59
C THR A 254 -24.44 -25.79 5.67
#